data_cf7ee95dfc10972024f1fd8d11ad146f
#
_entry.id   cf7ee95dfc10972024f1fd8d11ad146f
#
_cell.length_a   1.000
_cell.length_b   1.000
_cell.length_c   1.000
_cell.angle_alpha   90.00
_cell.angle_beta   90.00
_cell.angle_gamma   90.00
#
_symmetry.space_group_name_H-M   'P 1'
#
loop_
_entity.id
_entity.type
_entity.pdbx_description
1 polymer ?
#
loop_
_entity_poly.entity_id
_entity_poly.type
_entity_poly.pdbx_seq_one_letter_code
_entity_poly.pdbx_strand_id
1 'polypeptide(L)'
;IGYHFARYIGQDGVKSLVTGEEYNGESVTWDDEKVKAAAESFADFAKKGYFSKNIATNKYPAGQNQEFAPGDAAIVICGSWLPNEAKDSVADDLEWGYFNYPSVPDGKDDNTANNIANQVLAINKDSKMADKAFQLIEYITTGEYDKKMTEDALCIPTDKANSDAWPTELAGVKEAFDATTTFYDWAAGVESNNDITPVLQENTQKLASGKLDAAGFIKAMKEAAGQ
;
A
#
# COMPACT_ATOMS: atom_id res chain seq x y z
N ILE A 1 -0.87 7.63 -2.25
CA ILE A 1 -2.06 8.42 -2.59
C ILE A 1 -3.34 7.59 -2.56
N GLY A 2 -3.33 6.32 -3.02
CA GLY A 2 -4.51 5.46 -3.08
C GLY A 2 -5.22 5.30 -1.75
N TYR A 3 -4.51 4.91 -0.69
CA TYR A 3 -5.09 4.82 0.66
C TYR A 3 -5.68 6.15 1.14
N HIS A 4 -5.01 7.26 0.79
CA HIS A 4 -5.49 8.59 1.19
C HIS A 4 -6.85 8.89 0.56
N PHE A 5 -6.97 8.71 -0.75
CA PHE A 5 -8.25 8.89 -1.43
C PHE A 5 -9.31 7.89 -0.94
N ALA A 6 -8.93 6.62 -0.71
CA ALA A 6 -9.87 5.61 -0.23
C ALA A 6 -10.47 5.99 1.14
N ARG A 7 -9.75 6.69 2.02
CA ARG A 7 -10.34 7.19 3.27
C ARG A 7 -11.49 8.15 3.02
N TYR A 8 -11.43 8.96 1.97
CA TYR A 8 -12.49 9.93 1.64
C TYR A 8 -13.66 9.31 0.86
N ILE A 9 -13.37 8.44 -0.12
CA ILE A 9 -14.36 7.98 -1.12
C ILE A 9 -14.53 6.45 -1.18
N GLY A 10 -13.82 5.68 -0.35
CA GLY A 10 -13.80 4.23 -0.40
C GLY A 10 -13.00 3.67 -1.61
N GLN A 11 -12.64 2.40 -1.57
CA GLN A 11 -11.92 1.76 -2.68
C GLN A 11 -12.72 1.78 -3.99
N ASP A 12 -14.02 1.50 -3.93
CA ASP A 12 -14.86 1.48 -5.13
C ASP A 12 -14.99 2.87 -5.74
N GLY A 13 -15.03 3.92 -4.89
CA GLY A 13 -14.94 5.30 -5.33
C GLY A 13 -13.60 5.63 -6.00
N VAL A 14 -12.48 5.10 -5.47
CA VAL A 14 -11.16 5.25 -6.11
C VAL A 14 -11.12 4.58 -7.48
N LYS A 15 -11.64 3.35 -7.59
CA LYS A 15 -11.73 2.64 -8.88
C LYS A 15 -12.58 3.41 -9.88
N SER A 16 -13.76 3.88 -9.46
CA SER A 16 -14.62 4.73 -10.28
C SER A 16 -13.90 5.98 -10.75
N LEU A 17 -13.20 6.67 -9.85
CA LEU A 17 -12.46 7.90 -10.14
C LEU A 17 -11.39 7.71 -11.23
N VAL A 18 -10.60 6.61 -11.15
CA VAL A 18 -9.49 6.39 -12.10
C VAL A 18 -9.93 5.73 -13.40
N THR A 19 -11.03 4.96 -13.40
CA THR A 19 -11.56 4.34 -14.62
C THR A 19 -12.53 5.23 -15.38
N GLY A 20 -13.18 6.19 -14.69
CA GLY A 20 -14.28 6.99 -15.24
C GLY A 20 -15.59 6.24 -15.37
N GLU A 21 -15.68 5.03 -14.81
CA GLU A 21 -16.85 4.15 -14.87
C GLU A 21 -17.49 4.00 -13.49
N GLU A 22 -18.79 3.66 -13.45
CA GLU A 22 -19.43 3.26 -12.19
C GLU A 22 -18.81 1.96 -11.68
N TYR A 23 -18.52 1.90 -10.39
CA TYR A 23 -17.99 0.71 -9.75
C TYR A 23 -18.75 0.38 -8.47
N ASN A 24 -19.43 -0.76 -8.44
CA ASN A 24 -20.26 -1.21 -7.32
C ASN A 24 -21.26 -0.15 -6.80
N GLY A 25 -21.86 0.63 -7.71
CA GLY A 25 -22.77 1.71 -7.37
C GLY A 25 -22.11 3.04 -7.00
N GLU A 26 -20.78 3.12 -7.02
CA GLU A 26 -20.05 4.36 -6.84
C GLU A 26 -19.74 5.01 -8.19
N SER A 27 -20.14 6.26 -8.33
CA SER A 27 -19.84 7.09 -9.51
C SER A 27 -19.16 8.37 -9.02
N VAL A 28 -17.84 8.40 -9.09
CA VAL A 28 -17.00 9.48 -8.56
C VAL A 28 -16.21 10.12 -9.70
N THR A 29 -16.13 11.44 -9.68
CA THR A 29 -15.38 12.25 -10.66
C THR A 29 -14.34 13.13 -9.96
N TRP A 30 -13.41 13.69 -10.73
CA TRP A 30 -12.40 14.62 -10.20
C TRP A 30 -13.00 15.96 -9.72
N ASP A 31 -14.28 16.21 -10.00
CA ASP A 31 -15.03 17.37 -9.48
C ASP A 31 -15.70 17.11 -8.11
N ASP A 32 -15.70 15.89 -7.61
CA ASP A 32 -16.29 15.55 -6.33
C ASP A 32 -15.61 16.29 -5.18
N GLU A 33 -16.42 16.83 -4.25
CA GLU A 33 -15.91 17.62 -3.12
C GLU A 33 -15.01 16.80 -2.18
N LYS A 34 -15.27 15.50 -2.01
CA LYS A 34 -14.41 14.63 -1.21
C LYS A 34 -13.07 14.36 -1.90
N VAL A 35 -13.04 14.29 -3.24
CA VAL A 35 -11.81 14.16 -4.03
C VAL A 35 -10.96 15.42 -3.91
N LYS A 36 -11.59 16.60 -4.00
CA LYS A 36 -10.91 17.88 -3.77
C LYS A 36 -10.36 17.99 -2.35
N ALA A 37 -11.17 17.64 -1.34
CA ALA A 37 -10.74 17.64 0.05
C ALA A 37 -9.55 16.69 0.30
N ALA A 38 -9.53 15.50 -0.33
CA ALA A 38 -8.41 14.60 -0.28
C ALA A 38 -7.13 15.22 -0.88
N ALA A 39 -7.23 15.85 -2.05
CA ALA A 39 -6.10 16.52 -2.68
C ALA A 39 -5.59 17.71 -1.84
N GLU A 40 -6.49 18.50 -1.26
CA GLU A 40 -6.15 19.63 -0.39
C GLU A 40 -5.45 19.18 0.89
N SER A 41 -5.95 18.14 1.58
CA SER A 41 -5.31 17.65 2.80
C SER A 41 -3.93 17.05 2.53
N PHE A 42 -3.75 16.38 1.38
CA PHE A 42 -2.44 15.88 0.97
C PHE A 42 -1.45 17.03 0.67
N ALA A 43 -1.93 18.07 -0.05
CA ALA A 43 -1.13 19.27 -0.30
C ALA A 43 -0.74 20.01 0.98
N ASP A 44 -1.64 20.07 1.96
CA ASP A 44 -1.35 20.68 3.26
C ASP A 44 -0.33 19.90 4.06
N PHE A 45 -0.36 18.56 4.01
CA PHE A 45 0.67 17.71 4.58
C PHE A 45 2.05 18.01 3.94
N ALA A 46 2.09 18.14 2.61
CA ALA A 46 3.30 18.53 1.88
C ALA A 46 3.83 19.91 2.28
N LYS A 47 2.94 20.92 2.38
CA LYS A 47 3.30 22.29 2.80
C LYS A 47 3.89 22.35 4.21
N LYS A 48 3.48 21.45 5.11
CA LYS A 48 4.03 21.33 6.46
C LYS A 48 5.46 20.77 6.47
N GLY A 49 5.97 20.29 5.33
CA GLY A 49 7.33 19.78 5.21
C GLY A 49 7.54 18.39 5.82
N TYR A 50 6.47 17.61 5.91
CA TYR A 50 6.54 16.26 6.48
C TYR A 50 7.06 15.20 5.52
N PHE A 51 7.05 15.47 4.21
CA PHE A 51 7.70 14.60 3.24
C PHE A 51 9.22 14.83 3.20
N SER A 52 9.94 13.77 2.86
CA SER A 52 11.37 13.85 2.57
C SER A 52 11.69 14.95 1.56
N LYS A 53 12.82 15.61 1.73
CA LYS A 53 13.34 16.61 0.77
C LYS A 53 13.60 16.00 -0.61
N ASN A 54 13.78 14.67 -0.67
CA ASN A 54 14.05 13.92 -1.90
C ASN A 54 12.79 13.38 -2.55
N ILE A 55 11.59 13.66 -2.04
CA ILE A 55 10.32 13.09 -2.51
C ILE A 55 10.10 13.23 -4.03
N ALA A 56 10.61 14.31 -4.62
CA ALA A 56 10.49 14.55 -6.06
C ALA A 56 11.35 13.64 -6.93
N THR A 57 12.38 13.01 -6.37
CA THR A 57 13.38 12.22 -7.10
C THR A 57 13.57 10.83 -6.53
N ASN A 58 13.00 10.58 -5.35
CA ASN A 58 13.09 9.31 -4.66
C ASN A 58 12.41 8.20 -5.46
N LYS A 59 13.01 7.02 -5.52
CA LYS A 59 12.51 5.88 -6.28
C LYS A 59 12.25 4.69 -5.36
N TYR A 60 11.06 4.17 -5.46
CA TYR A 60 10.68 2.92 -4.78
C TYR A 60 11.41 1.72 -5.41
N PRO A 61 11.84 0.73 -4.62
CA PRO A 61 11.88 0.74 -3.14
C PRO A 61 13.18 1.36 -2.59
N ALA A 62 14.27 1.36 -3.37
CA ALA A 62 15.62 1.65 -2.88
C ALA A 62 15.73 3.04 -2.21
N GLY A 63 15.15 4.07 -2.81
CA GLY A 63 15.28 5.42 -2.27
C GLY A 63 14.56 5.61 -0.94
N GLN A 64 13.36 5.03 -0.76
CA GLN A 64 12.66 5.11 0.52
C GLN A 64 13.40 4.33 1.62
N ASN A 65 13.95 3.15 1.30
CA ASN A 65 14.69 2.33 2.25
C ASN A 65 15.99 3.02 2.70
N GLN A 66 16.68 3.73 1.78
CA GLN A 66 17.88 4.52 2.08
C GLN A 66 17.63 5.67 3.05
N GLU A 67 16.40 6.18 3.13
CA GLU A 67 16.05 7.24 4.08
C GLU A 67 15.47 6.68 5.39
N PHE A 68 14.68 5.61 5.30
CA PHE A 68 14.04 5.03 6.47
C PHE A 68 15.01 4.20 7.31
N ALA A 69 15.77 3.30 6.69
CA ALA A 69 16.62 2.36 7.42
C ALA A 69 17.67 3.03 8.34
N PRO A 70 18.38 4.10 7.92
CA PRO A 70 19.30 4.80 8.80
C PRO A 70 18.63 5.80 9.77
N GLY A 71 17.29 5.96 9.71
CA GLY A 71 16.55 6.83 10.60
C GLY A 71 16.35 8.27 10.11
N ASP A 72 16.68 8.58 8.84
CA ASP A 72 16.45 9.92 8.27
C ASP A 72 14.96 10.21 8.07
N ALA A 73 14.14 9.17 7.93
CA ALA A 73 12.69 9.26 7.90
C ALA A 73 12.08 8.40 9.02
N ALA A 74 11.22 9.00 9.84
CA ALA A 74 10.57 8.32 10.96
C ALA A 74 9.43 7.38 10.54
N ILE A 75 8.85 7.59 9.36
CA ILE A 75 7.69 6.85 8.86
C ILE A 75 7.89 6.55 7.38
N VAL A 76 7.55 5.33 7.00
CA VAL A 76 7.50 4.89 5.60
C VAL A 76 6.20 4.15 5.33
N ILE A 77 5.60 4.37 4.16
CA ILE A 77 4.45 3.59 3.71
C ILE A 77 4.98 2.40 2.91
N CYS A 78 4.86 1.21 3.49
CA CYS A 78 5.34 -0.03 2.88
C CYS A 78 4.48 -1.21 3.34
N GLY A 79 4.76 -2.40 2.85
CA GLY A 79 4.12 -3.62 3.32
C GLY A 79 4.92 -4.35 4.40
N SER A 80 4.37 -5.43 4.91
CA SER A 80 4.94 -6.26 5.97
C SER A 80 6.30 -6.90 5.64
N TRP A 81 6.74 -6.84 4.39
CA TRP A 81 8.06 -7.33 3.95
C TRP A 81 9.22 -6.38 4.28
N LEU A 82 8.94 -5.13 4.69
CA LEU A 82 9.97 -4.12 4.89
C LEU A 82 11.05 -4.52 5.92
N PRO A 83 10.73 -5.14 7.07
CA PRO A 83 11.75 -5.58 8.01
C PRO A 83 12.78 -6.53 7.38
N ASN A 84 12.34 -7.47 6.55
CA ASN A 84 13.25 -8.36 5.84
C ASN A 84 14.05 -7.64 4.75
N GLU A 85 13.41 -6.74 4.00
CA GLU A 85 14.06 -5.98 2.91
C GLU A 85 15.13 -5.02 3.43
N ALA A 86 14.91 -4.43 4.60
CA ALA A 86 15.80 -3.42 5.19
C ALA A 86 16.77 -3.97 6.24
N LYS A 87 16.70 -5.24 6.62
CA LYS A 87 17.41 -5.84 7.78
C LYS A 87 18.91 -5.57 7.85
N ASP A 88 19.58 -5.47 6.70
CA ASP A 88 21.02 -5.24 6.63
C ASP A 88 21.40 -3.73 6.62
N SER A 89 20.40 -2.86 6.65
CA SER A 89 20.59 -1.40 6.51
C SER A 89 19.96 -0.58 7.64
N VAL A 90 19.18 -1.22 8.51
CA VAL A 90 18.53 -0.53 9.64
C VAL A 90 19.56 -0.15 10.70
N ALA A 91 19.34 0.96 11.41
CA ALA A 91 20.12 1.35 12.54
C ALA A 91 20.02 0.31 13.67
N ASP A 92 21.10 0.12 14.44
CA ASP A 92 21.18 -0.89 15.50
C ASP A 92 20.13 -0.71 16.61
N ASP A 93 19.62 0.51 16.78
CA ASP A 93 18.63 0.90 17.80
C ASP A 93 17.22 1.10 17.21
N LEU A 94 16.97 0.65 15.96
CA LEU A 94 15.65 0.77 15.35
C LEU A 94 14.63 -0.16 16.06
N GLU A 95 13.59 0.44 16.60
CA GLU A 95 12.42 -0.27 17.09
C GLU A 95 11.29 -0.19 16.07
N TRP A 96 10.81 -1.37 15.62
CA TRP A 96 9.72 -1.44 14.65
C TRP A 96 8.38 -1.10 15.28
N GLY A 97 7.67 -0.14 14.68
CA GLY A 97 6.29 0.18 14.97
C GLY A 97 5.44 0.08 13.70
N TYR A 98 4.15 -0.15 13.86
CA TYR A 98 3.22 -0.23 12.74
C TYR A 98 1.89 0.43 13.10
N PHE A 99 1.28 1.09 12.13
CA PHE A 99 -0.11 1.53 12.20
C PHE A 99 -0.72 1.56 10.80
N ASN A 100 -2.01 1.28 10.71
CA ASN A 100 -2.78 1.42 9.47
C ASN A 100 -2.88 2.87 9.06
N TYR A 101 -3.06 3.10 7.75
CA TYR A 101 -3.30 4.47 7.26
C TYR A 101 -4.44 5.12 8.05
N PRO A 102 -4.23 6.32 8.62
CA PRO A 102 -5.19 6.95 9.53
C PRO A 102 -6.56 7.20 8.88
N SER A 103 -7.59 7.21 9.71
CA SER A 103 -8.91 7.70 9.33
C SER A 103 -8.89 9.21 9.07
N VAL A 104 -9.83 9.70 8.29
CA VAL A 104 -10.06 11.13 8.08
C VAL A 104 -11.43 11.53 8.59
N PRO A 105 -11.63 12.79 9.04
CA PRO A 105 -12.96 13.26 9.42
C PRO A 105 -13.96 13.10 8.27
N ASP A 106 -15.15 12.62 8.59
CA ASP A 106 -16.23 12.35 7.63
C ASP A 106 -15.83 11.45 6.44
N GLY A 107 -14.77 10.64 6.66
CA GLY A 107 -14.29 9.66 5.69
C GLY A 107 -15.30 8.55 5.44
N LYS A 108 -15.17 7.90 4.28
CA LYS A 108 -15.99 6.74 3.94
C LYS A 108 -15.45 5.48 4.62
N ASP A 109 -14.13 5.32 4.62
CA ASP A 109 -13.44 4.19 5.25
C ASP A 109 -12.55 4.65 6.40
N ASP A 110 -12.44 3.84 7.43
CA ASP A 110 -11.59 4.07 8.59
C ASP A 110 -10.28 3.24 8.54
N ASN A 111 -9.53 3.24 9.62
CA ASN A 111 -8.26 2.53 9.72
C ASN A 111 -8.40 1.00 9.85
N THR A 112 -9.60 0.44 9.83
CA THR A 112 -9.83 -1.01 9.72
C THR A 112 -9.91 -1.48 8.26
N ALA A 113 -9.93 -0.55 7.29
CA ALA A 113 -9.80 -0.84 5.88
C ALA A 113 -8.31 -0.89 5.47
N ASN A 114 -7.86 -2.03 4.96
CA ASN A 114 -6.43 -2.27 4.72
C ASN A 114 -6.19 -3.15 3.50
N ASN A 115 -5.03 -3.04 2.88
CA ASN A 115 -4.60 -3.99 1.85
C ASN A 115 -4.01 -5.24 2.52
N ILE A 116 -4.65 -6.37 2.26
CA ILE A 116 -4.11 -7.68 2.60
C ILE A 116 -4.00 -8.47 1.29
N ALA A 117 -2.78 -8.60 0.79
CA ALA A 117 -2.48 -9.30 -0.44
C ALA A 117 -1.73 -10.59 -0.16
N ASN A 118 -1.91 -11.58 -1.05
CA ASN A 118 -1.23 -12.86 -0.98
C ASN A 118 -0.22 -12.99 -2.12
N GLN A 119 0.95 -13.55 -1.81
CA GLN A 119 1.82 -14.11 -2.83
C GLN A 119 1.33 -15.52 -3.16
N VAL A 120 1.08 -15.78 -4.44
CA VAL A 120 0.48 -17.06 -4.86
C VAL A 120 1.46 -17.88 -5.68
N LEU A 121 1.41 -19.20 -5.47
CA LEU A 121 2.09 -20.17 -6.30
C LEU A 121 1.08 -20.88 -7.20
N ALA A 122 1.33 -20.89 -8.50
CA ALA A 122 0.45 -21.51 -9.46
C ALA A 122 1.17 -22.63 -10.23
N ILE A 123 0.43 -23.68 -10.54
CA ILE A 123 0.92 -24.80 -11.34
C ILE A 123 0.39 -24.61 -12.76
N ASN A 124 1.28 -24.66 -13.76
CA ASN A 124 0.86 -24.63 -15.15
C ASN A 124 -0.02 -25.86 -15.44
N LYS A 125 -1.23 -25.62 -15.98
CA LYS A 125 -2.22 -26.65 -16.28
C LYS A 125 -1.71 -27.78 -17.20
N ASP A 126 -0.73 -27.49 -18.05
CA ASP A 126 -0.15 -28.43 -18.99
C ASP A 126 1.13 -29.12 -18.42
N SER A 127 1.44 -28.89 -17.15
CA SER A 127 2.60 -29.51 -16.47
C SER A 127 2.42 -31.02 -16.38
N LYS A 128 3.43 -31.76 -16.84
CA LYS A 128 3.50 -33.22 -16.66
C LYS A 128 3.94 -33.62 -15.26
N MET A 129 4.28 -32.65 -14.42
CA MET A 129 4.77 -32.85 -13.05
C MET A 129 3.86 -32.16 -12.02
N ALA A 130 2.56 -31.97 -12.36
CA ALA A 130 1.62 -31.21 -11.54
C ALA A 130 1.56 -31.72 -10.09
N ASP A 131 1.48 -33.05 -9.89
CA ASP A 131 1.43 -33.64 -8.55
C ASP A 131 2.70 -33.37 -7.74
N LYS A 132 3.89 -33.39 -8.39
CA LYS A 132 5.16 -33.08 -7.74
C LYS A 132 5.28 -31.61 -7.41
N ALA A 133 4.80 -30.73 -8.29
CA ALA A 133 4.74 -29.30 -8.05
C ALA A 133 3.81 -28.98 -6.87
N PHE A 134 2.65 -29.65 -6.79
CA PHE A 134 1.74 -29.50 -5.67
C PHE A 134 2.37 -29.96 -4.33
N GLN A 135 3.03 -31.12 -4.32
CA GLN A 135 3.77 -31.61 -3.13
C GLN A 135 4.83 -30.61 -2.67
N LEU A 136 5.53 -29.95 -3.60
CA LEU A 136 6.50 -28.90 -3.26
C LEU A 136 5.81 -27.69 -2.65
N ILE A 137 4.71 -27.22 -3.26
CA ILE A 137 3.94 -26.09 -2.74
C ILE A 137 3.45 -26.39 -1.33
N GLU A 138 2.82 -27.54 -1.12
CA GLU A 138 2.37 -27.99 0.20
C GLU A 138 3.50 -27.99 1.21
N TYR A 139 4.65 -28.54 0.84
CA TYR A 139 5.84 -28.61 1.71
C TYR A 139 6.35 -27.23 2.14
N ILE A 140 6.36 -26.25 1.24
CA ILE A 140 6.91 -24.91 1.56
C ILE A 140 5.87 -23.98 2.20
N THR A 141 4.58 -24.29 2.13
CA THR A 141 3.49 -23.46 2.65
C THR A 141 2.82 -24.01 3.90
N THR A 142 3.31 -25.12 4.46
CA THR A 142 2.71 -25.73 5.65
C THR A 142 3.78 -26.26 6.63
N GLY A 143 3.35 -26.46 7.87
CA GLY A 143 4.14 -27.12 8.92
C GLY A 143 5.43 -26.41 9.30
N GLU A 144 6.46 -27.20 9.60
CA GLU A 144 7.75 -26.71 10.11
C GLU A 144 8.52 -25.85 9.09
N TYR A 145 8.34 -26.10 7.78
CA TYR A 145 9.03 -25.28 6.77
C TYR A 145 8.42 -23.89 6.66
N ASP A 146 7.09 -23.78 6.67
CA ASP A 146 6.39 -22.49 6.71
C ASP A 146 6.79 -21.70 7.96
N LYS A 147 6.82 -22.35 9.13
CA LYS A 147 7.29 -21.72 10.37
C LYS A 147 8.73 -21.20 10.24
N LYS A 148 9.63 -22.03 9.71
CA LYS A 148 11.02 -21.61 9.49
C LYS A 148 11.15 -20.47 8.50
N MET A 149 10.39 -20.50 7.41
CA MET A 149 10.34 -19.38 6.45
C MET A 149 9.86 -18.10 7.10
N THR A 150 8.87 -18.19 7.97
CA THR A 150 8.35 -17.06 8.75
C THR A 150 9.45 -16.41 9.61
N GLU A 151 10.22 -17.24 10.32
CA GLU A 151 11.32 -16.77 11.18
C GLU A 151 12.50 -16.20 10.37
N ASP A 152 12.95 -16.90 9.32
CA ASP A 152 14.15 -16.52 8.55
C ASP A 152 13.90 -15.32 7.61
N ALA A 153 12.69 -15.23 7.04
CA ALA A 153 12.33 -14.21 6.06
C ALA A 153 11.45 -13.09 6.63
N LEU A 154 11.19 -13.09 7.94
CA LEU A 154 10.34 -12.09 8.61
C LEU A 154 9.02 -11.88 7.84
N CYS A 155 8.33 -12.98 7.51
CA CYS A 155 7.09 -12.93 6.75
C CYS A 155 5.89 -13.46 7.55
N ILE A 156 4.70 -13.22 7.05
CA ILE A 156 3.46 -13.72 7.66
C ILE A 156 3.34 -15.22 7.36
N PRO A 157 3.11 -16.10 8.37
CA PRO A 157 2.94 -17.53 8.15
C PRO A 157 1.72 -17.79 7.25
N THR A 158 1.86 -18.73 6.34
CA THR A 158 0.79 -19.16 5.42
C THR A 158 -0.10 -20.21 6.08
N ASP A 159 0.48 -21.10 6.87
CA ASP A 159 -0.24 -22.14 7.60
C ASP A 159 -0.92 -21.56 8.85
N LYS A 160 -2.24 -21.75 8.94
CA LYS A 160 -3.00 -21.35 10.14
C LYS A 160 -2.52 -22.03 11.42
N ALA A 161 -1.94 -23.22 11.32
CA ALA A 161 -1.35 -23.91 12.47
C ALA A 161 -0.13 -23.15 13.05
N ASN A 162 0.49 -22.29 12.26
CA ASN A 162 1.63 -21.46 12.64
C ASN A 162 1.22 -20.01 12.99
N SER A 163 -0.05 -19.74 13.24
CA SER A 163 -0.57 -18.40 13.52
C SER A 163 0.09 -17.70 14.72
N ASP A 164 0.76 -18.45 15.59
CA ASP A 164 1.49 -17.90 16.74
C ASP A 164 2.99 -17.65 16.43
N ALA A 165 3.44 -17.99 15.23
CA ALA A 165 4.85 -17.86 14.83
C ALA A 165 5.19 -16.52 14.16
N TRP A 166 4.37 -15.48 14.34
CA TRP A 166 4.65 -14.15 13.80
C TRP A 166 5.96 -13.59 14.36
N PRO A 167 6.85 -13.05 13.52
CA PRO A 167 8.04 -12.35 13.98
C PRO A 167 7.70 -11.17 14.88
N THR A 168 8.56 -10.88 15.85
CA THR A 168 8.37 -9.74 16.78
C THR A 168 8.33 -8.41 16.05
N GLU A 169 9.08 -8.26 14.97
CA GLU A 169 9.10 -7.08 14.10
C GLU A 169 7.74 -6.82 13.44
N LEU A 170 6.92 -7.86 13.32
CA LEU A 170 5.59 -7.79 12.72
C LEU A 170 4.45 -7.80 13.75
N ALA A 171 4.72 -7.62 15.04
CA ALA A 171 3.67 -7.66 16.08
C ALA A 171 2.56 -6.62 15.82
N GLY A 172 2.91 -5.38 15.49
CA GLY A 172 1.92 -4.35 15.13
C GLY A 172 1.19 -4.63 13.81
N VAL A 173 1.85 -5.32 12.86
CA VAL A 173 1.19 -5.78 11.63
C VAL A 173 0.14 -6.84 11.95
N LYS A 174 0.43 -7.75 12.88
CA LYS A 174 -0.54 -8.77 13.31
C LYS A 174 -1.78 -8.15 13.94
N GLU A 175 -1.61 -7.18 14.81
CA GLU A 175 -2.73 -6.47 15.42
C GLU A 175 -3.61 -5.78 14.36
N ALA A 176 -2.98 -5.12 13.39
CA ALA A 176 -3.66 -4.46 12.29
C ALA A 176 -4.36 -5.46 11.34
N PHE A 177 -3.71 -6.61 11.09
CA PHE A 177 -4.29 -7.70 10.30
C PHE A 177 -5.54 -8.26 10.97
N ASP A 178 -5.48 -8.57 12.26
CA ASP A 178 -6.59 -9.10 13.04
C ASP A 178 -7.77 -8.09 13.16
N ALA A 179 -7.48 -6.79 13.14
CA ALA A 179 -8.48 -5.72 13.19
C ALA A 179 -9.08 -5.37 11.82
N THR A 180 -8.54 -5.90 10.72
CA THR A 180 -9.01 -5.56 9.36
C THR A 180 -10.40 -6.12 9.09
N THR A 181 -11.32 -5.26 8.71
CA THR A 181 -12.71 -5.61 8.36
C THR A 181 -13.04 -5.35 6.90
N THR A 182 -12.33 -4.43 6.26
CA THR A 182 -12.47 -4.08 4.84
C THR A 182 -11.15 -4.33 4.11
N PHE A 183 -11.21 -5.08 3.03
CA PHE A 183 -10.03 -5.48 2.26
C PHE A 183 -9.89 -4.63 1.02
N TYR A 184 -8.76 -3.97 0.89
CA TYR A 184 -8.40 -3.21 -0.30
C TYR A 184 -7.61 -4.07 -1.28
N ASP A 185 -7.85 -3.86 -2.55
CA ASP A 185 -6.94 -4.28 -3.61
C ASP A 185 -5.62 -3.50 -3.53
N TRP A 186 -4.64 -3.90 -4.33
CA TRP A 186 -3.37 -3.22 -4.39
C TRP A 186 -3.53 -1.70 -4.57
N ALA A 187 -2.80 -0.94 -3.76
CA ALA A 187 -2.82 0.52 -3.74
C ALA A 187 -4.24 1.13 -3.62
N ALA A 188 -5.19 0.40 -2.99
CA ALA A 188 -6.60 0.75 -2.87
C ALA A 188 -7.29 1.03 -4.22
N GLY A 189 -6.86 0.35 -5.27
CA GLY A 189 -7.49 0.38 -6.59
C GLY A 189 -7.06 1.51 -7.52
N VAL A 190 -6.10 2.37 -7.15
CA VAL A 190 -5.62 3.45 -8.07
C VAL A 190 -4.95 2.91 -9.34
N GLU A 191 -4.51 1.66 -9.35
CA GLU A 191 -3.89 1.01 -10.50
C GLU A 191 -4.89 0.27 -11.39
N SER A 192 -6.19 0.52 -11.23
CA SER A 192 -7.25 -0.08 -12.04
C SER A 192 -7.31 0.45 -13.48
N ASN A 193 -6.56 1.51 -13.80
CA ASN A 193 -6.46 2.05 -15.15
C ASN A 193 -4.99 2.32 -15.52
N ASN A 194 -4.45 1.52 -16.45
CA ASN A 194 -3.05 1.59 -16.86
C ASN A 194 -2.65 2.90 -17.54
N ASP A 195 -3.58 3.62 -18.15
CA ASP A 195 -3.31 4.89 -18.82
C ASP A 195 -3.26 6.06 -17.82
N ILE A 196 -4.09 6.01 -16.79
CA ILE A 196 -4.18 7.05 -15.76
C ILE A 196 -3.12 6.86 -14.67
N THR A 197 -2.76 5.64 -14.31
CA THR A 197 -1.82 5.33 -13.23
C THR A 197 -0.48 6.09 -13.35
N PRO A 198 0.22 6.12 -14.50
CA PRO A 198 1.48 6.86 -14.61
C PRO A 198 1.31 8.36 -14.42
N VAL A 199 0.21 8.93 -14.95
CA VAL A 199 -0.12 10.36 -14.80
C VAL A 199 -0.42 10.70 -13.35
N LEU A 200 -1.17 9.85 -12.65
CA LEU A 200 -1.46 9.98 -11.22
C LEU A 200 -0.17 9.94 -10.40
N GLN A 201 0.72 8.99 -10.66
CA GLN A 201 2.00 8.87 -9.95
C GLN A 201 2.87 10.12 -10.13
N GLU A 202 3.02 10.61 -11.37
CA GLU A 202 3.79 11.82 -11.66
C GLU A 202 3.21 13.05 -10.96
N ASN A 203 1.89 13.26 -11.06
CA ASN A 203 1.24 14.40 -10.44
C ASN A 203 1.20 14.31 -8.91
N THR A 204 1.14 13.09 -8.34
CA THR A 204 1.29 12.88 -6.91
C THR A 204 2.68 13.33 -6.42
N GLN A 205 3.76 13.01 -7.15
CA GLN A 205 5.10 13.49 -6.81
C GLN A 205 5.21 15.02 -6.89
N LYS A 206 4.57 15.63 -7.89
CA LYS A 206 4.51 17.11 -8.01
C LYS A 206 3.74 17.73 -6.85
N LEU A 207 2.63 17.14 -6.45
CA LEU A 207 1.83 17.57 -5.30
C LEU A 207 2.62 17.43 -4.00
N ALA A 208 3.24 16.26 -3.75
CA ALA A 208 4.06 15.98 -2.58
C ALA A 208 5.29 16.89 -2.48
N SER A 209 5.87 17.30 -3.60
CA SER A 209 7.03 18.22 -3.65
C SER A 209 6.66 19.70 -3.69
N GLY A 210 5.36 20.05 -3.67
CA GLY A 210 4.88 21.42 -3.74
C GLY A 210 5.00 22.08 -5.13
N LYS A 211 5.31 21.30 -6.17
CA LYS A 211 5.36 21.78 -7.57
C LYS A 211 3.97 21.97 -8.17
N LEU A 212 2.97 21.31 -7.62
CA LEU A 212 1.54 21.52 -7.88
C LEU A 212 0.86 21.82 -6.56
N ASP A 213 -0.16 22.66 -6.60
CA ASP A 213 -1.18 22.73 -5.55
C ASP A 213 -2.32 21.75 -5.82
N ALA A 214 -3.27 21.65 -4.90
CA ALA A 214 -4.40 20.73 -5.02
C ALA A 214 -5.25 21.03 -6.27
N ALA A 215 -5.49 22.31 -6.58
CA ALA A 215 -6.27 22.70 -7.76
C ALA A 215 -5.57 22.30 -9.06
N GLY A 216 -4.25 22.53 -9.14
CA GLY A 216 -3.42 22.10 -10.27
C GLY A 216 -3.38 20.59 -10.45
N PHE A 217 -3.32 19.83 -9.32
CA PHE A 217 -3.40 18.40 -9.35
C PHE A 217 -4.75 17.90 -9.89
N ILE A 218 -5.88 18.40 -9.37
CA ILE A 218 -7.22 18.04 -9.83
C ILE A 218 -7.39 18.37 -11.32
N LYS A 219 -6.95 19.56 -11.75
CA LYS A 219 -7.00 19.95 -13.17
C LYS A 219 -6.22 18.97 -14.06
N ALA A 220 -4.99 18.63 -13.69
CA ALA A 220 -4.16 17.71 -14.46
C ALA A 220 -4.78 16.31 -14.57
N MET A 221 -5.42 15.85 -13.49
CA MET A 221 -6.08 14.54 -13.47
C MET A 221 -7.38 14.54 -14.29
N LYS A 222 -8.15 15.62 -14.26
CA LYS A 222 -9.33 15.80 -15.13
C LYS A 222 -8.95 15.74 -16.61
N GLU A 223 -7.93 16.50 -17.00
CA GLU A 223 -7.43 16.50 -18.37
C GLU A 223 -7.00 15.10 -18.83
N ALA A 224 -6.29 14.36 -17.96
CA ALA A 224 -5.86 13.00 -18.25
C ALA A 224 -7.03 12.02 -18.37
N ALA A 225 -8.07 12.18 -17.55
CA ALA A 225 -9.28 11.34 -17.54
C ALA A 225 -10.31 11.75 -18.63
N GLY A 226 -10.09 12.84 -19.36
CA GLY A 226 -11.05 13.36 -20.35
C GLY A 226 -12.34 13.90 -19.74
N GLN A 227 -12.28 14.43 -18.51
CA GLN A 227 -13.39 14.99 -17.74
C GLN A 227 -13.38 16.53 -17.71
#